data_56aca74f091f0af0199e7ae285907366
#
_entry.id   56aca74f091f0af0199e7ae285907366
#
_cell.length_a   1.000
_cell.length_b   1.000
_cell.length_c   1.000
_cell.angle_alpha   90.00
_cell.angle_beta   90.00
_cell.angle_gamma   90.00
#
_symmetry.space_group_name_H-M   'P 1'
#
loop_
_entity.id
_entity.type
_entity.pdbx_description
1 polymer ?
#
loop_
_entity_poly.entity_id
_entity_poly.type
_entity_poly.pdbx_seq_one_letter_code
_entity_poly.pdbx_strand_id
1 'polypeptide(L)'
;DYSNFLYFGKFLFETQNINQKEYRFRYVNPKDVFVKYNPKLCGIYRNESLESSIILGLYIKKWILSDKHIDNYWESFGYFYGGPLCYGLANFIYNEAVKNDLKEFIFVARDGYVIEKIFNFLQQQFKTNIKTEYIYASRALKVLSKIDLNSNHLPWDDKISSLFDLCTKALDDFKKYQGKSISKKIQLDLLKQYSDKINYLSSKIEKSFVKYIKKYSFKQNKIGLFDFVTFEFSSLNILQSVLKKKFFYAYYFYIIPNSKNFFLSNIANAQSYSTIFFKNHLIGEFLVTAPELPISFIKDGKINRMDNIHEQYKVEIYKIISQFELEFSKDLILTFGDFRIFFRSDEVVRIINYFIDNIDYKDRYYFKDIYHSENSAHTKYVRIFNQCASATDSVRNSLSYRIGLRIMQSKTFKKILTLPF
;
A
#
# COMPACT_ATOMS: atom_id res chain seq x y z
N ASP A 1 -6.11 -25.40 26.85
CA ASP A 1 -4.87 -25.95 26.32
C ASP A 1 -3.80 -24.85 26.33
N TYR A 2 -3.01 -24.75 27.42
CA TYR A 2 -2.03 -23.67 27.62
C TYR A 2 -0.66 -23.97 26.98
N SER A 3 -0.58 -24.96 26.11
CA SER A 3 0.68 -25.42 25.51
C SER A 3 1.33 -24.49 24.50
N ASN A 4 0.72 -23.33 24.21
CA ASN A 4 1.16 -22.41 23.16
C ASN A 4 1.44 -20.97 23.63
N PHE A 5 1.63 -20.73 24.92
CA PHE A 5 1.99 -19.39 25.38
C PHE A 5 3.47 -19.09 25.15
N LEU A 6 3.75 -18.10 24.32
CA LEU A 6 5.06 -17.48 24.19
C LEU A 6 5.11 -16.24 25.09
N TYR A 7 5.97 -16.28 26.10
CA TYR A 7 6.19 -15.14 26.98
C TYR A 7 7.42 -14.34 26.52
N PHE A 8 7.20 -13.08 26.25
CA PHE A 8 8.26 -12.12 25.97
C PHE A 8 8.43 -11.22 27.19
N GLY A 9 9.40 -11.53 28.03
CA GLY A 9 9.69 -10.76 29.24
C GLY A 9 11.16 -10.71 29.56
N LYS A 10 11.56 -9.74 30.38
CA LYS A 10 12.93 -9.59 30.89
C LYS A 10 13.32 -10.62 31.97
N PHE A 11 12.41 -11.48 32.39
CA PHE A 11 12.60 -12.34 33.56
C PHE A 11 12.76 -13.80 33.15
N LEU A 12 13.76 -14.45 33.75
CA LEU A 12 13.89 -15.90 33.79
C LEU A 12 12.78 -16.46 34.68
N PHE A 13 11.94 -17.33 34.15
CA PHE A 13 11.06 -18.13 34.95
C PHE A 13 11.72 -19.45 35.28
N GLU A 14 11.81 -19.76 36.56
CA GLU A 14 12.04 -21.13 36.97
C GLU A 14 10.82 -21.99 36.62
N THR A 15 11.06 -23.20 36.17
CA THR A 15 10.01 -24.16 35.87
C THR A 15 9.18 -24.43 37.11
N GLN A 16 7.96 -23.94 37.15
CA GLN A 16 6.99 -24.33 38.17
C GLN A 16 6.22 -25.54 37.71
N ASN A 17 6.27 -26.63 38.49
CA ASN A 17 5.40 -27.80 38.29
C ASN A 17 3.97 -27.44 38.65
N ILE A 18 3.17 -27.16 37.67
CA ILE A 18 1.73 -26.95 37.84
C ILE A 18 1.04 -28.28 37.49
N ASN A 19 0.50 -28.97 38.49
CA ASN A 19 -0.28 -30.20 38.35
C ASN A 19 0.43 -31.38 37.63
N GLN A 20 1.69 -31.64 37.97
CA GLN A 20 2.46 -32.78 37.45
C GLN A 20 2.64 -32.83 35.91
N LYS A 21 2.26 -31.81 35.19
CA LYS A 21 2.60 -31.66 33.76
C LYS A 21 3.86 -30.83 33.63
N GLU A 22 4.88 -31.37 33.02
CA GLU A 22 6.12 -30.66 32.70
C GLU A 22 5.83 -29.73 31.51
N TYR A 23 5.72 -28.43 31.77
CA TYR A 23 5.65 -27.43 30.72
C TYR A 23 7.05 -26.98 30.35
N ARG A 24 7.51 -27.28 29.16
CA ARG A 24 8.79 -26.79 28.65
C ARG A 24 8.58 -25.38 28.09
N PHE A 25 8.93 -24.38 28.85
CA PHE A 25 9.01 -23.00 28.35
C PHE A 25 10.35 -22.82 27.61
N ARG A 26 10.31 -22.58 26.33
CA ARG A 26 11.49 -22.18 25.57
C ARG A 26 11.64 -20.68 25.68
N TYR A 27 12.56 -20.20 26.54
CA TYR A 27 12.93 -18.80 26.57
C TYR A 27 13.76 -18.45 25.34
N VAL A 28 13.28 -17.47 24.59
CA VAL A 28 14.01 -16.90 23.46
C VAL A 28 14.34 -15.46 23.82
N ASN A 29 15.63 -15.14 23.99
CA ASN A 29 16.03 -13.76 24.18
C ASN A 29 15.77 -12.97 22.89
N PRO A 30 14.87 -11.97 22.89
CA PRO A 30 14.58 -11.20 21.70
C PRO A 30 15.81 -10.57 21.04
N LYS A 31 16.80 -10.15 21.85
CA LYS A 31 18.05 -9.57 21.33
C LYS A 31 18.83 -10.57 20.48
N ASP A 32 18.98 -11.81 20.95
CA ASP A 32 19.75 -12.82 20.23
C ASP A 32 19.10 -13.18 18.92
N VAL A 33 17.76 -13.24 18.92
CA VAL A 33 16.96 -13.46 17.72
C VAL A 33 17.14 -12.32 16.73
N PHE A 34 17.01 -11.08 17.18
CA PHE A 34 17.07 -9.92 16.29
C PHE A 34 18.46 -9.69 15.73
N VAL A 35 19.49 -9.87 16.54
CA VAL A 35 20.88 -9.77 16.09
C VAL A 35 21.19 -10.83 15.03
N LYS A 36 20.74 -12.06 15.25
CA LYS A 36 21.03 -13.20 14.36
C LYS A 36 20.23 -13.14 13.03
N TYR A 37 18.94 -12.82 13.09
CA TYR A 37 18.05 -12.97 11.95
C TYR A 37 17.68 -11.66 11.24
N ASN A 38 17.45 -10.58 11.98
CA ASN A 38 17.16 -9.28 11.41
C ASN A 38 17.42 -8.12 12.39
N PRO A 39 18.59 -7.47 12.32
CA PRO A 39 18.97 -6.38 13.24
C PRO A 39 17.99 -5.20 13.26
N LYS A 40 17.25 -4.97 12.17
CA LYS A 40 16.23 -3.90 12.10
C LYS A 40 15.10 -4.10 13.09
N LEU A 41 14.78 -5.36 13.40
CA LEU A 41 13.72 -5.67 14.37
C LEU A 41 14.05 -5.14 15.77
N CYS A 42 15.32 -5.01 16.12
CA CYS A 42 15.74 -4.40 17.39
C CYS A 42 15.21 -2.97 17.56
N GLY A 43 15.22 -2.17 16.50
CA GLY A 43 14.73 -0.79 16.53
C GLY A 43 13.21 -0.70 16.71
N ILE A 44 12.49 -1.64 16.11
CA ILE A 44 11.04 -1.73 16.27
C ILE A 44 10.66 -2.18 17.68
N TYR A 45 11.37 -3.16 18.21
CA TYR A 45 11.16 -3.68 19.57
C TYR A 45 11.41 -2.62 20.68
N ARG A 46 12.36 -1.71 20.48
CA ARG A 46 12.70 -0.67 21.47
C ARG A 46 11.54 0.25 21.83
N ASN A 47 10.50 0.30 21.02
CA ASN A 47 9.37 1.20 21.25
C ASN A 47 8.25 0.61 22.13
N GLU A 48 8.39 -0.62 22.58
CA GLU A 48 7.55 -1.28 23.59
C GLU A 48 6.02 -1.12 23.39
N SER A 49 5.56 -0.94 22.14
CA SER A 49 4.14 -0.89 21.86
C SER A 49 3.50 -2.29 21.78
N LEU A 50 2.21 -2.37 22.06
CA LEU A 50 1.46 -3.61 21.94
C LEU A 50 1.54 -4.17 20.52
N GLU A 51 1.41 -3.29 19.54
CA GLU A 51 1.50 -3.63 18.11
C GLU A 51 2.85 -4.24 17.78
N SER A 52 3.95 -3.60 18.19
CA SER A 52 5.30 -4.12 17.99
C SER A 52 5.49 -5.48 18.64
N SER A 53 4.98 -5.66 19.86
CA SER A 53 5.10 -6.92 20.60
C SER A 53 4.35 -8.07 19.92
N ILE A 54 3.14 -7.81 19.43
CA ILE A 54 2.32 -8.79 18.71
C ILE A 54 2.99 -9.16 17.38
N ILE A 55 3.40 -8.16 16.60
CA ILE A 55 4.02 -8.37 15.29
C ILE A 55 5.30 -9.20 15.44
N LEU A 56 6.15 -8.84 16.39
CA LEU A 56 7.40 -9.56 16.66
C LEU A 56 7.14 -10.97 17.19
N GLY A 57 6.13 -11.13 18.05
CA GLY A 57 5.73 -12.44 18.58
C GLY A 57 5.29 -13.40 17.47
N LEU A 58 4.45 -12.96 16.57
CA LEU A 58 4.00 -13.74 15.43
C LEU A 58 5.17 -14.05 14.47
N TYR A 59 6.06 -13.09 14.22
CA TYR A 59 7.24 -13.30 13.40
C TYR A 59 8.16 -14.38 13.97
N ILE A 60 8.45 -14.31 15.28
CA ILE A 60 9.29 -15.30 15.95
C ILE A 60 8.62 -16.68 15.92
N LYS A 61 7.34 -16.76 16.22
CA LYS A 61 6.58 -18.01 16.14
C LYS A 61 6.68 -18.63 14.75
N LYS A 62 6.53 -17.84 13.70
CA LYS A 62 6.49 -18.32 12.31
C LYS A 62 7.82 -18.84 11.80
N TRP A 63 8.90 -18.08 11.98
CA TRP A 63 10.19 -18.38 11.36
C TRP A 63 11.25 -18.93 12.29
N ILE A 64 11.21 -18.58 13.55
CA ILE A 64 12.28 -18.94 14.46
C ILE A 64 11.96 -20.22 15.22
N LEU A 65 10.75 -20.32 15.75
CA LEU A 65 10.35 -21.52 16.51
C LEU A 65 9.91 -22.67 15.62
N SER A 66 9.50 -22.43 14.40
CA SER A 66 9.11 -23.48 13.45
C SER A 66 10.30 -24.06 12.69
N ASP A 67 11.53 -23.59 12.94
CA ASP A 67 12.76 -23.93 12.20
C ASP A 67 12.62 -23.71 10.66
N LYS A 68 11.67 -22.88 10.26
CA LYS A 68 11.48 -22.50 8.85
C LYS A 68 12.51 -21.43 8.49
N HIS A 69 13.23 -21.68 7.41
CA HIS A 69 14.06 -20.63 6.82
C HIS A 69 13.20 -19.61 6.08
N ILE A 70 13.61 -18.34 6.14
CA ILE A 70 13.05 -17.30 5.27
C ILE A 70 13.75 -17.45 3.92
N ASP A 71 13.10 -18.13 2.99
CA ASP A 71 13.69 -18.41 1.68
C ASP A 71 13.59 -17.18 0.77
N ASN A 72 12.60 -16.32 1.00
CA ASN A 72 12.33 -15.18 0.14
C ASN A 72 12.19 -13.87 0.94
N TYR A 73 12.88 -12.83 0.51
CA TYR A 73 12.81 -11.49 1.09
C TYR A 73 11.38 -10.95 1.15
N TRP A 74 10.59 -11.14 0.07
CA TRP A 74 9.24 -10.61 -0.07
C TRP A 74 8.24 -11.29 0.87
N GLU A 75 8.49 -12.53 1.28
CA GLU A 75 7.69 -13.22 2.31
C GLU A 75 7.76 -12.50 3.64
N SER A 76 8.99 -12.26 4.10
CA SER A 76 9.22 -11.52 5.34
C SER A 76 8.72 -10.08 5.25
N PHE A 77 8.91 -9.43 4.11
CA PHE A 77 8.48 -8.06 3.87
C PHE A 77 6.95 -7.93 3.92
N GLY A 78 6.23 -8.80 3.22
CA GLY A 78 4.76 -8.84 3.24
C GLY A 78 4.21 -9.15 4.62
N TYR A 79 4.74 -10.17 5.29
CA TYR A 79 4.27 -10.57 6.61
C TYR A 79 4.49 -9.49 7.66
N PHE A 80 5.69 -8.91 7.70
CA PHE A 80 6.12 -8.03 8.79
C PHE A 80 5.60 -6.59 8.64
N TYR A 81 5.60 -6.06 7.42
CA TYR A 81 5.17 -4.67 7.15
C TYR A 81 3.77 -4.60 6.56
N GLY A 82 3.48 -5.42 5.56
CA GLY A 82 2.20 -5.43 4.88
C GLY A 82 1.08 -6.02 5.73
N GLY A 83 1.34 -7.14 6.41
CA GLY A 83 0.35 -7.80 7.25
C GLY A 83 -0.29 -6.89 8.30
N PRO A 84 0.50 -6.20 9.16
CA PRO A 84 -0.05 -5.25 10.13
C PRO A 84 -0.82 -4.09 9.50
N LEU A 85 -0.33 -3.57 8.35
CA LEU A 85 -1.00 -2.49 7.61
C LEU A 85 -2.36 -2.95 7.10
N CYS A 86 -2.38 -4.06 6.37
CA CYS A 86 -3.59 -4.56 5.73
C CYS A 86 -4.62 -5.05 6.76
N TYR A 87 -4.17 -5.74 7.82
CA TYR A 87 -5.06 -6.17 8.90
C TYR A 87 -5.64 -4.99 9.67
N GLY A 88 -4.79 -4.03 10.10
CA GLY A 88 -5.24 -2.86 10.84
C GLY A 88 -6.28 -2.07 10.06
N LEU A 89 -6.05 -1.89 8.77
CA LEU A 89 -6.95 -1.19 7.87
C LEU A 89 -8.26 -1.95 7.64
N ALA A 90 -8.19 -3.24 7.35
CA ALA A 90 -9.37 -4.09 7.16
C ALA A 90 -10.23 -4.15 8.42
N ASN A 91 -9.61 -4.26 9.61
CA ASN A 91 -10.31 -4.27 10.89
C ASN A 91 -10.98 -2.93 11.19
N PHE A 92 -10.33 -1.81 10.90
CA PHE A 92 -10.93 -0.48 11.00
C PHE A 92 -12.18 -0.37 10.11
N ILE A 93 -12.06 -0.71 8.83
CA ILE A 93 -13.16 -0.67 7.85
C ILE A 93 -14.30 -1.60 8.30
N TYR A 94 -13.97 -2.80 8.75
CA TYR A 94 -14.93 -3.77 9.21
C TYR A 94 -15.78 -3.22 10.39
N ASN A 95 -15.11 -2.61 11.38
CA ASN A 95 -15.82 -2.05 12.53
C ASN A 95 -16.72 -0.86 12.14
N GLU A 96 -16.23 0.01 11.27
CA GLU A 96 -17.03 1.13 10.77
C GLU A 96 -18.21 0.65 9.91
N ALA A 97 -18.01 -0.41 9.11
CA ALA A 97 -19.10 -1.00 8.32
C ALA A 97 -20.20 -1.60 9.22
N VAL A 98 -19.83 -2.31 10.27
CA VAL A 98 -20.78 -2.87 11.26
C VAL A 98 -21.48 -1.75 12.02
N LYS A 99 -20.75 -0.76 12.53
CA LYS A 99 -21.27 0.38 13.27
C LYS A 99 -22.30 1.19 12.47
N ASN A 100 -22.08 1.36 11.16
CA ASN A 100 -22.95 2.12 10.26
C ASN A 100 -24.05 1.24 9.61
N ASP A 101 -24.17 -0.03 10.01
CA ASP A 101 -25.11 -1.03 9.48
C ASP A 101 -25.02 -1.15 7.94
N LEU A 102 -23.82 -1.13 7.40
CA LEU A 102 -23.61 -1.29 5.96
C LEU A 102 -23.83 -2.75 5.56
N LYS A 103 -24.54 -2.98 4.47
CA LYS A 103 -24.85 -4.32 3.93
C LYS A 103 -24.13 -4.59 2.61
N GLU A 104 -23.60 -3.56 1.98
CA GLU A 104 -22.85 -3.64 0.73
C GLU A 104 -21.59 -2.78 0.83
N PHE A 105 -20.47 -3.30 0.33
CA PHE A 105 -19.19 -2.65 0.41
C PHE A 105 -18.37 -2.82 -0.87
N ILE A 106 -17.78 -1.74 -1.37
CA ILE A 106 -16.92 -1.70 -2.55
C ILE A 106 -15.46 -1.55 -2.13
N PHE A 107 -14.61 -2.46 -2.55
CA PHE A 107 -13.16 -2.34 -2.47
C PHE A 107 -12.60 -1.93 -3.84
N VAL A 108 -11.99 -0.75 -3.90
CA VAL A 108 -11.47 -0.22 -5.16
C VAL A 108 -10.18 -0.95 -5.54
N ALA A 109 -10.14 -1.47 -6.75
CA ALA A 109 -8.96 -2.12 -7.30
C ALA A 109 -7.88 -1.05 -7.65
N ARG A 110 -6.61 -1.31 -7.43
CA ARG A 110 -5.93 -2.56 -7.04
C ARG A 110 -5.71 -2.65 -5.53
N ASP A 111 -5.78 -1.53 -4.83
CA ASP A 111 -5.39 -1.40 -3.42
C ASP A 111 -6.36 -2.08 -2.46
N GLY A 112 -7.59 -2.32 -2.89
CA GLY A 112 -8.61 -3.03 -2.10
C GLY A 112 -8.48 -4.55 -2.04
N TYR A 113 -7.58 -5.18 -2.81
CA TYR A 113 -7.55 -6.63 -2.99
C TYR A 113 -7.31 -7.43 -1.71
N VAL A 114 -6.22 -7.15 -1.01
CA VAL A 114 -5.89 -7.86 0.23
C VAL A 114 -6.83 -7.44 1.35
N ILE A 115 -7.18 -6.16 1.39
CA ILE A 115 -8.08 -5.60 2.39
C ILE A 115 -9.46 -6.28 2.33
N GLU A 116 -10.02 -6.49 1.13
CA GLU A 116 -11.27 -7.24 0.95
C GLU A 116 -11.17 -8.66 1.49
N LYS A 117 -10.09 -9.37 1.21
CA LYS A 117 -9.90 -10.75 1.68
C LYS A 117 -9.81 -10.83 3.20
N ILE A 118 -9.09 -9.92 3.83
CA ILE A 118 -8.99 -9.86 5.29
C ILE A 118 -10.35 -9.47 5.89
N PHE A 119 -11.04 -8.50 5.29
CA PHE A 119 -12.40 -8.12 5.69
C PHE A 119 -13.36 -9.33 5.66
N ASN A 120 -13.28 -10.15 4.62
CA ASN A 120 -14.07 -11.37 4.51
C ASN A 120 -13.68 -12.44 5.55
N PHE A 121 -12.42 -12.55 5.96
CA PHE A 121 -12.02 -13.38 7.10
C PHE A 121 -12.61 -12.88 8.40
N LEU A 122 -12.61 -11.57 8.63
CA LEU A 122 -13.26 -10.97 9.81
C LEU A 122 -14.75 -11.22 9.82
N GLN A 123 -15.42 -11.15 8.67
CA GLN A 123 -16.84 -11.51 8.54
C GLN A 123 -17.11 -12.95 8.92
N GLN A 124 -16.30 -13.89 8.47
CA GLN A 124 -16.42 -15.31 8.83
C GLN A 124 -16.22 -15.54 10.32
N GLN A 125 -15.19 -14.92 10.91
CA GLN A 125 -14.87 -15.03 12.33
C GLN A 125 -16.01 -14.47 13.22
N PHE A 126 -16.54 -13.31 12.87
CA PHE A 126 -17.53 -12.61 13.68
C PHE A 126 -18.97 -12.79 13.18
N LYS A 127 -19.19 -13.71 12.26
CA LYS A 127 -20.51 -14.13 11.74
C LYS A 127 -21.37 -12.97 11.24
N THR A 128 -20.75 -12.04 10.51
CA THR A 128 -21.47 -10.97 9.81
C THR A 128 -21.64 -11.31 8.34
N ASN A 129 -22.57 -10.62 7.66
CA ASN A 129 -22.83 -10.84 6.24
C ASN A 129 -22.98 -9.49 5.52
N ILE A 130 -21.86 -8.92 5.12
CA ILE A 130 -21.79 -7.71 4.31
C ILE A 130 -21.34 -8.15 2.91
N LYS A 131 -22.14 -7.88 1.89
CA LYS A 131 -21.76 -8.19 0.50
C LYS A 131 -20.60 -7.33 0.07
N THR A 132 -19.47 -7.92 -0.33
CA THR A 132 -18.30 -7.22 -0.84
C THR A 132 -18.18 -7.35 -2.35
N GLU A 133 -17.70 -6.30 -3.00
CA GLU A 133 -17.39 -6.30 -4.43
C GLU A 133 -16.07 -5.59 -4.68
N TYR A 134 -15.17 -6.25 -5.43
CA TYR A 134 -13.90 -5.69 -5.86
C TYR A 134 -14.04 -5.03 -7.23
N ILE A 135 -13.93 -3.70 -7.29
CA ILE A 135 -14.32 -2.90 -8.46
C ILE A 135 -13.19 -2.02 -8.97
N TYR A 136 -12.96 -2.09 -10.26
CA TYR A 136 -12.02 -1.21 -10.95
C TYR A 136 -12.64 0.18 -11.20
N ALA A 137 -12.09 1.18 -10.54
CA ALA A 137 -12.41 2.59 -10.73
C ALA A 137 -11.13 3.37 -11.05
N SER A 138 -10.49 3.03 -12.17
CA SER A 138 -9.19 3.56 -12.57
C SER A 138 -9.17 5.08 -12.74
N ARG A 139 -8.05 5.70 -12.38
CA ARG A 139 -7.76 7.12 -12.65
C ARG A 139 -7.93 7.48 -14.13
N ALA A 140 -7.63 6.56 -15.06
CA ALA A 140 -7.84 6.76 -16.49
C ALA A 140 -9.33 7.02 -16.85
N LEU A 141 -10.26 6.34 -16.17
CA LEU A 141 -11.71 6.56 -16.37
C LEU A 141 -12.17 7.94 -15.87
N LYS A 142 -11.50 8.46 -14.86
CA LYS A 142 -11.75 9.76 -14.26
C LYS A 142 -11.50 10.93 -15.20
N VAL A 143 -10.43 10.85 -15.97
CA VAL A 143 -10.05 11.87 -16.94
C VAL A 143 -11.14 12.11 -17.95
N LEU A 144 -11.93 11.07 -18.21
CA LEU A 144 -12.94 11.05 -19.25
C LEU A 144 -14.31 11.56 -18.78
N SER A 145 -14.53 11.58 -17.45
CA SER A 145 -15.89 11.77 -16.95
C SER A 145 -16.38 13.21 -16.94
N LYS A 146 -15.54 14.24 -16.90
CA LYS A 146 -15.95 15.67 -16.99
C LYS A 146 -14.75 16.60 -17.09
N ILE A 147 -14.36 17.00 -18.30
CA ILE A 147 -13.65 18.26 -18.46
C ILE A 147 -14.70 19.35 -18.65
N ASP A 148 -14.88 20.14 -17.64
CA ASP A 148 -15.59 21.40 -17.82
C ASP A 148 -14.62 22.40 -18.45
N LEU A 149 -14.74 22.55 -19.78
CA LEU A 149 -13.94 23.49 -20.56
C LEU A 149 -14.18 24.95 -20.15
N ASN A 150 -15.25 25.21 -19.41
CA ASN A 150 -15.59 26.52 -18.89
C ASN A 150 -15.00 26.76 -17.49
N SER A 151 -14.49 25.71 -16.82
CA SER A 151 -13.88 25.87 -15.52
C SER A 151 -12.52 26.58 -15.63
N ASN A 152 -12.27 27.51 -14.72
CA ASN A 152 -10.95 28.13 -14.59
C ASN A 152 -9.87 27.17 -14.05
N HIS A 153 -10.22 25.93 -13.75
CA HIS A 153 -9.35 24.89 -13.28
C HIS A 153 -9.06 23.89 -14.40
N LEU A 154 -7.90 24.01 -15.01
CA LEU A 154 -7.39 22.97 -15.88
C LEU A 154 -7.07 21.73 -15.06
N PRO A 155 -7.39 20.54 -15.60
CA PRO A 155 -6.88 19.29 -15.02
C PRO A 155 -5.35 19.34 -15.00
N TRP A 156 -4.75 18.65 -14.02
CA TRP A 156 -3.29 18.52 -13.88
C TRP A 156 -2.65 18.02 -15.19
N ASP A 157 -1.38 18.33 -15.41
CA ASP A 157 -0.65 17.97 -16.63
C ASP A 157 -0.81 16.48 -17.03
N ASP A 158 -0.88 15.58 -16.05
CA ASP A 158 -1.12 14.14 -16.28
C ASP A 158 -2.51 13.84 -16.84
N LYS A 159 -3.53 14.62 -16.48
CA LYS A 159 -4.89 14.46 -16.99
C LYS A 159 -5.00 14.93 -18.42
N ILE A 160 -4.27 15.97 -18.78
CA ILE A 160 -4.22 16.50 -20.13
C ILE A 160 -3.52 15.53 -21.05
N SER A 161 -2.37 14.95 -20.64
CA SER A 161 -1.65 13.97 -21.46
C SER A 161 -2.50 12.74 -21.75
N SER A 162 -3.22 12.20 -20.76
CA SER A 162 -4.10 11.04 -20.98
C SER A 162 -5.33 11.35 -21.84
N LEU A 163 -5.80 12.59 -21.86
CA LEU A 163 -6.83 13.02 -22.82
C LEU A 163 -6.28 13.07 -24.24
N PHE A 164 -5.06 13.57 -24.39
CA PHE A 164 -4.41 13.62 -25.69
C PHE A 164 -4.03 12.23 -26.20
N ASP A 165 -3.70 11.27 -25.33
CA ASP A 165 -3.47 9.87 -25.68
C ASP A 165 -4.69 9.20 -26.32
N LEU A 166 -5.89 9.66 -25.99
CA LEU A 166 -7.14 9.19 -26.62
C LEU A 166 -7.33 9.72 -28.04
N CYS A 167 -6.68 10.80 -28.40
CA CYS A 167 -6.75 11.41 -29.71
C CYS A 167 -5.35 11.57 -30.28
N THR A 168 -4.92 10.65 -31.14
CA THR A 168 -3.59 10.64 -31.75
C THR A 168 -3.18 11.98 -32.36
N LYS A 169 -4.10 12.67 -33.00
CA LYS A 169 -3.81 13.99 -33.59
C LYS A 169 -3.59 15.07 -32.53
N ALA A 170 -4.37 15.04 -31.44
CA ALA A 170 -4.18 15.95 -30.33
C ALA A 170 -2.86 15.67 -29.59
N LEU A 171 -2.48 14.39 -29.46
CA LEU A 171 -1.20 13.99 -28.90
C LEU A 171 -0.02 14.52 -29.73
N ASP A 172 -0.08 14.43 -31.06
CA ASP A 172 0.96 14.92 -31.94
C ASP A 172 1.11 16.45 -31.87
N ASP A 173 -0.01 17.16 -31.79
CA ASP A 173 0.02 18.60 -31.57
C ASP A 173 0.55 18.98 -30.19
N PHE A 174 0.23 18.20 -29.15
CA PHE A 174 0.76 18.38 -27.81
C PHE A 174 2.27 18.09 -27.73
N LYS A 175 2.76 17.05 -28.44
CA LYS A 175 4.19 16.72 -28.50
C LYS A 175 5.06 17.86 -29.05
N LYS A 176 4.52 18.73 -29.87
CA LYS A 176 5.23 19.94 -30.37
C LYS A 176 5.62 20.89 -29.23
N TYR A 177 4.97 20.77 -28.10
CA TYR A 177 5.19 21.57 -26.91
C TYR A 177 5.92 20.81 -25.77
N GLN A 178 6.22 19.52 -25.97
CA GLN A 178 6.95 18.76 -24.95
C GLN A 178 8.31 19.40 -24.64
N GLY A 179 8.63 19.53 -23.34
CA GLY A 179 9.85 20.17 -22.87
C GLY A 179 9.77 21.71 -22.78
N LYS A 180 8.64 22.31 -23.16
CA LYS A 180 8.41 23.74 -23.00
C LYS A 180 7.36 23.97 -21.92
N SER A 181 7.51 25.02 -21.13
CA SER A 181 6.44 25.48 -20.24
C SER A 181 5.24 25.90 -21.09
N ILE A 182 4.21 25.06 -21.17
CA ILE A 182 3.01 25.36 -21.94
C ILE A 182 2.13 26.28 -21.12
N SER A 183 1.82 27.47 -21.67
CA SER A 183 0.92 28.37 -20.99
C SER A 183 -0.48 27.76 -20.84
N LYS A 184 -1.17 28.08 -19.75
CA LYS A 184 -2.56 27.67 -19.49
C LYS A 184 -3.49 27.97 -20.66
N LYS A 185 -3.24 29.07 -21.39
CA LYS A 185 -4.01 29.47 -22.56
C LYS A 185 -3.86 28.47 -23.71
N ILE A 186 -2.65 28.06 -24.03
CA ILE A 186 -2.38 27.06 -25.11
C ILE A 186 -3.04 25.73 -24.77
N GLN A 187 -2.99 25.30 -23.52
CA GLN A 187 -3.63 24.06 -23.07
C GLN A 187 -5.16 24.11 -23.28
N LEU A 188 -5.79 25.23 -22.91
CA LEU A 188 -7.22 25.46 -23.10
C LEU A 188 -7.59 25.49 -24.60
N ASP A 189 -6.80 26.14 -25.41
CA ASP A 189 -7.07 26.23 -26.86
C ASP A 189 -6.97 24.86 -27.52
N LEU A 190 -6.00 24.03 -27.16
CA LEU A 190 -5.90 22.64 -27.62
C LEU A 190 -7.08 21.78 -27.15
N LEU A 191 -7.49 21.90 -25.90
CA LEU A 191 -8.66 21.18 -25.38
C LEU A 191 -9.93 21.58 -26.10
N LYS A 192 -10.15 22.88 -26.38
CA LYS A 192 -11.28 23.37 -27.16
C LYS A 192 -11.26 22.87 -28.58
N GLN A 193 -10.10 22.90 -29.24
CA GLN A 193 -9.93 22.41 -30.62
C GLN A 193 -10.32 20.94 -30.80
N TYR A 194 -10.08 20.10 -29.77
CA TYR A 194 -10.36 18.67 -29.82
C TYR A 194 -11.59 18.26 -29.00
N SER A 195 -12.35 19.21 -28.47
CA SER A 195 -13.46 18.98 -27.53
C SER A 195 -14.48 17.95 -28.02
N ASP A 196 -14.92 18.03 -29.25
CA ASP A 196 -15.93 17.12 -29.78
C ASP A 196 -15.44 15.68 -29.85
N LYS A 197 -14.18 15.48 -30.24
CA LYS A 197 -13.59 14.15 -30.31
C LYS A 197 -13.32 13.59 -28.93
N ILE A 198 -12.85 14.42 -28.00
CA ILE A 198 -12.65 14.08 -26.61
C ILE A 198 -13.97 13.68 -25.96
N ASN A 199 -15.02 14.48 -26.13
CA ASN A 199 -16.36 14.20 -25.62
C ASN A 199 -16.96 12.92 -26.19
N TYR A 200 -16.76 12.67 -27.48
CA TYR A 200 -17.20 11.42 -28.12
C TYR A 200 -16.49 10.19 -27.51
N LEU A 201 -15.17 10.22 -27.37
CA LEU A 201 -14.39 9.14 -26.77
C LEU A 201 -14.76 8.94 -25.30
N SER A 202 -14.90 10.05 -24.57
CA SER A 202 -15.33 10.08 -23.17
C SER A 202 -16.69 9.39 -23.00
N SER A 203 -17.67 9.73 -23.85
CA SER A 203 -19.00 9.12 -23.77
C SER A 203 -18.98 7.61 -24.06
N LYS A 204 -18.09 7.14 -24.94
CA LYS A 204 -17.92 5.70 -25.19
C LYS A 204 -17.38 4.97 -23.98
N ILE A 205 -16.40 5.55 -23.29
CA ILE A 205 -15.81 4.95 -22.11
C ILE A 205 -16.80 4.99 -20.95
N GLU A 206 -17.51 6.10 -20.77
CA GLU A 206 -18.59 6.18 -19.78
C GLU A 206 -19.64 5.09 -19.99
N LYS A 207 -20.12 4.90 -21.22
CA LYS A 207 -21.07 3.82 -21.56
C LYS A 207 -20.50 2.44 -21.25
N SER A 208 -19.22 2.20 -21.55
CA SER A 208 -18.54 0.94 -21.24
C SER A 208 -18.40 0.71 -19.74
N PHE A 209 -18.09 1.77 -18.98
CA PHE A 209 -18.00 1.72 -17.54
C PHE A 209 -19.37 1.49 -16.88
N VAL A 210 -20.41 2.17 -17.34
CA VAL A 210 -21.79 1.93 -16.89
C VAL A 210 -22.19 0.47 -17.13
N LYS A 211 -21.85 -0.11 -18.29
CA LYS A 211 -22.08 -1.53 -18.59
C LYS A 211 -21.29 -2.45 -17.66
N TYR A 212 -20.07 -2.07 -17.30
CA TYR A 212 -19.24 -2.80 -16.35
C TYR A 212 -19.86 -2.78 -14.95
N ILE A 213 -20.24 -1.60 -14.45
CA ILE A 213 -20.82 -1.45 -13.09
C ILE A 213 -22.20 -2.11 -12.98
N LYS A 214 -22.99 -2.13 -14.05
CA LYS A 214 -24.32 -2.80 -14.06
C LYS A 214 -24.25 -4.31 -13.83
N LYS A 215 -23.10 -4.95 -13.94
CA LYS A 215 -22.91 -6.36 -13.56
C LYS A 215 -23.03 -6.57 -12.06
N TYR A 216 -22.77 -5.54 -11.26
CA TYR A 216 -22.86 -5.55 -9.81
C TYR A 216 -24.24 -5.03 -9.40
N SER A 217 -25.02 -5.88 -8.72
CA SER A 217 -26.36 -5.54 -8.30
C SER A 217 -26.33 -4.94 -6.90
N PHE A 218 -26.14 -3.62 -6.80
CA PHE A 218 -26.25 -2.89 -5.53
C PHE A 218 -27.70 -2.58 -5.22
N LYS A 219 -28.22 -3.18 -4.14
CA LYS A 219 -29.61 -3.04 -3.71
C LYS A 219 -29.78 -1.95 -2.65
N GLN A 220 -28.77 -1.80 -1.77
CA GLN A 220 -28.84 -0.89 -0.64
C GLN A 220 -28.65 0.58 -1.05
N ASN A 221 -29.28 1.49 -0.29
CA ASN A 221 -29.07 2.93 -0.49
C ASN A 221 -27.73 3.41 0.09
N LYS A 222 -27.25 2.74 1.16
CA LYS A 222 -25.98 3.01 1.81
C LYS A 222 -24.94 1.99 1.33
N ILE A 223 -23.82 2.46 0.82
CA ILE A 223 -22.74 1.61 0.34
C ILE A 223 -21.43 2.06 0.98
N GLY A 224 -20.69 1.11 1.54
CA GLY A 224 -19.30 1.33 1.95
C GLY A 224 -18.37 1.37 0.75
N LEU A 225 -17.32 2.15 0.83
CA LEU A 225 -16.28 2.22 -0.19
C LEU A 225 -14.92 2.32 0.49
N PHE A 226 -13.97 1.54 0.02
CA PHE A 226 -12.56 1.67 0.39
C PHE A 226 -11.69 1.99 -0.82
N ASP A 227 -10.81 2.98 -0.64
CA ASP A 227 -9.67 3.28 -1.52
C ASP A 227 -8.47 3.65 -0.64
N PHE A 228 -7.22 3.45 -1.11
CA PHE A 228 -6.08 3.55 -0.21
C PHE A 228 -5.74 4.99 0.15
N VAL A 229 -5.46 5.82 -0.84
CA VAL A 229 -5.12 7.24 -0.65
C VAL A 229 -5.89 8.11 -1.62
N THR A 230 -6.38 9.24 -1.13
CA THR A 230 -7.08 10.17 -1.98
C THR A 230 -6.66 11.62 -1.78
N PHE A 231 -6.62 12.34 -2.88
CA PHE A 231 -6.51 13.81 -2.92
C PHE A 231 -7.78 14.47 -3.46
N GLU A 232 -8.43 13.83 -4.43
CA GLU A 232 -9.60 14.37 -5.13
C GLU A 232 -10.83 13.46 -5.08
N PHE A 233 -10.82 12.41 -4.24
CA PHE A 233 -11.92 11.44 -4.14
C PHE A 233 -12.33 10.80 -5.47
N SER A 234 -11.36 10.46 -6.24
CA SER A 234 -11.50 10.17 -7.68
C SER A 234 -12.33 8.96 -8.00
N SER A 235 -12.02 7.84 -7.37
CA SER A 235 -12.76 6.58 -7.49
C SER A 235 -14.20 6.74 -7.02
N LEU A 236 -14.39 7.46 -5.91
CA LEU A 236 -15.69 7.78 -5.39
C LEU A 236 -16.51 8.62 -6.36
N ASN A 237 -15.95 9.68 -6.93
CA ASN A 237 -16.62 10.54 -7.90
C ASN A 237 -17.05 9.78 -9.14
N ILE A 238 -16.21 8.86 -9.66
CA ILE A 238 -16.57 8.00 -10.78
C ILE A 238 -17.74 7.08 -10.42
N LEU A 239 -17.69 6.43 -9.26
CA LEU A 239 -18.76 5.52 -8.84
C LEU A 239 -20.06 6.26 -8.58
N GLN A 240 -20.02 7.45 -7.98
CA GLN A 240 -21.20 8.30 -7.79
C GLN A 240 -21.82 8.73 -9.11
N SER A 241 -21.03 9.00 -10.15
CA SER A 241 -21.55 9.40 -11.45
C SER A 241 -22.46 8.31 -12.07
N VAL A 242 -22.19 7.05 -11.76
CA VAL A 242 -22.96 5.88 -12.25
C VAL A 242 -24.02 5.44 -11.26
N LEU A 243 -23.70 5.46 -9.96
CA LEU A 243 -24.58 5.03 -8.87
C LEU A 243 -25.28 6.23 -8.21
N LYS A 244 -25.86 7.11 -8.99
CA LYS A 244 -26.36 8.47 -8.63
C LYS A 244 -27.29 8.54 -7.41
N LYS A 245 -28.04 7.47 -7.11
CA LYS A 245 -29.01 7.43 -6.01
C LYS A 245 -28.45 6.83 -4.71
N LYS A 246 -27.15 6.54 -4.67
CA LYS A 246 -26.52 5.87 -3.54
C LYS A 246 -25.77 6.86 -2.66
N PHE A 247 -25.82 6.65 -1.34
CA PHE A 247 -25.04 7.37 -0.36
C PHE A 247 -23.80 6.56 0.01
N PHE A 248 -22.64 7.18 -0.06
CA PHE A 248 -21.38 6.50 0.19
C PHE A 248 -20.82 6.82 1.57
N TYR A 249 -20.36 5.77 2.26
CA TYR A 249 -19.49 5.81 3.41
C TYR A 249 -18.10 5.45 2.94
N ALA A 250 -17.24 6.45 2.73
CA ALA A 250 -15.95 6.28 2.12
C ALA A 250 -14.84 6.21 3.17
N TYR A 251 -14.01 5.17 3.09
CA TYR A 251 -12.93 4.91 4.02
C TYR A 251 -11.61 4.87 3.25
N TYR A 252 -10.61 5.54 3.81
CA TYR A 252 -9.29 5.66 3.22
C TYR A 252 -8.22 5.30 4.25
N PHE A 253 -7.07 4.84 3.79
CA PHE A 253 -5.91 4.83 4.68
C PHE A 253 -5.54 6.26 5.07
N TYR A 254 -5.45 7.15 4.07
CA TYR A 254 -5.08 8.55 4.28
C TYR A 254 -5.79 9.48 3.30
N ILE A 255 -6.34 10.55 3.83
CA ILE A 255 -6.91 11.65 3.03
C ILE A 255 -5.90 12.80 3.08
N ILE A 256 -5.33 13.16 1.93
CA ILE A 256 -4.32 14.21 1.85
C ILE A 256 -4.94 15.54 2.31
N PRO A 257 -4.31 16.27 3.28
CA PRO A 257 -4.79 17.54 3.75
C PRO A 257 -4.96 18.55 2.60
N ASN A 258 -5.94 19.46 2.72
CA ASN A 258 -6.29 20.43 1.68
C ASN A 258 -6.78 19.79 0.37
N SER A 259 -7.15 18.52 0.40
CA SER A 259 -7.93 17.92 -0.67
C SER A 259 -9.14 18.81 -0.91
N LYS A 260 -9.26 19.33 -2.13
CA LYS A 260 -10.38 20.18 -2.50
C LYS A 260 -11.60 19.30 -2.71
N ASN A 261 -12.42 19.17 -1.67
CA ASN A 261 -13.66 18.40 -1.63
C ASN A 261 -14.75 19.04 -2.47
N PHE A 262 -14.52 19.21 -3.76
CA PHE A 262 -15.35 20.07 -4.57
C PHE A 262 -16.74 19.53 -4.91
N PHE A 263 -17.05 18.24 -4.72
CA PHE A 263 -18.28 17.68 -5.32
C PHE A 263 -18.92 16.52 -4.55
N LEU A 264 -18.91 16.56 -3.24
CA LEU A 264 -19.42 15.47 -2.45
C LEU A 264 -20.89 15.69 -2.03
N SER A 265 -21.79 15.90 -3.00
CA SER A 265 -23.21 16.10 -2.70
C SER A 265 -23.91 14.87 -2.09
N ASN A 266 -23.35 13.67 -2.21
CA ASN A 266 -23.93 12.41 -1.77
C ASN A 266 -23.00 11.57 -0.89
N ILE A 267 -22.03 12.19 -0.19
CA ILE A 267 -21.21 11.49 0.79
C ILE A 267 -21.86 11.62 2.15
N ALA A 268 -22.24 10.50 2.72
CA ALA A 268 -22.71 10.45 4.08
C ALA A 268 -21.56 10.61 5.08
N ASN A 269 -20.39 10.07 4.75
CA ASN A 269 -19.21 10.14 5.61
C ASN A 269 -17.93 9.83 4.80
N ALA A 270 -16.83 10.52 5.10
CA ALA A 270 -15.49 10.19 4.60
C ALA A 270 -14.51 10.17 5.78
N GLN A 271 -13.86 9.04 6.01
CA GLN A 271 -12.95 8.85 7.13
C GLN A 271 -11.61 8.30 6.67
N SER A 272 -10.54 8.71 7.35
CA SER A 272 -9.23 8.10 7.19
C SER A 272 -8.84 7.28 8.41
N TYR A 273 -8.16 6.15 8.16
CA TYR A 273 -7.60 5.30 9.20
C TYR A 273 -6.44 5.99 9.90
N SER A 274 -5.59 6.69 9.15
CA SER A 274 -4.43 7.39 9.68
C SER A 274 -4.52 8.90 9.46
N THR A 275 -4.03 9.66 10.43
CA THR A 275 -3.83 11.12 10.34
C THR A 275 -2.42 11.48 9.88
N ILE A 276 -1.52 10.52 9.82
CA ILE A 276 -0.13 10.67 9.36
C ILE A 276 0.12 9.72 8.18
N PHE A 277 1.04 10.10 7.31
CA PHE A 277 1.35 9.34 6.11
C PHE A 277 2.79 8.83 6.13
N PHE A 278 3.08 7.87 5.26
CA PHE A 278 4.43 7.33 5.13
C PHE A 278 5.40 8.38 4.60
N LYS A 279 6.63 8.38 5.09
CA LYS A 279 7.73 9.21 4.57
C LYS A 279 7.99 8.96 3.08
N ASN A 280 7.77 7.73 2.63
CA ASN A 280 7.76 7.37 1.22
C ASN A 280 6.41 6.69 0.90
N HIS A 281 5.51 7.42 0.24
CA HIS A 281 4.17 6.94 -0.09
C HIS A 281 4.17 5.72 -1.02
N LEU A 282 5.21 5.59 -1.87
CA LEU A 282 5.33 4.48 -2.82
C LEU A 282 5.47 3.13 -2.12
N ILE A 283 6.04 3.09 -0.92
CA ILE A 283 6.13 1.86 -0.11
C ILE A 283 4.74 1.43 0.36
N GLY A 284 3.90 2.35 0.81
CA GLY A 284 2.54 2.04 1.21
C GLY A 284 1.72 1.48 0.05
N GLU A 285 1.76 2.15 -1.10
CA GLU A 285 1.09 1.68 -2.32
C GLU A 285 1.64 0.30 -2.76
N PHE A 286 2.96 0.10 -2.67
CA PHE A 286 3.60 -1.17 -3.00
C PHE A 286 3.11 -2.34 -2.13
N LEU A 287 2.87 -2.09 -0.84
CA LEU A 287 2.39 -3.10 0.11
C LEU A 287 0.93 -3.50 -0.13
N VAL A 288 0.06 -2.61 -0.61
CA VAL A 288 -1.38 -2.93 -0.73
C VAL A 288 -1.80 -3.32 -2.15
N THR A 289 -0.90 -3.17 -3.13
CA THR A 289 -1.24 -3.39 -4.55
C THR A 289 -1.51 -4.87 -4.85
N ALA A 290 -2.63 -5.13 -5.54
CA ALA A 290 -3.02 -6.47 -5.99
C ALA A 290 -2.01 -7.12 -6.94
N PRO A 291 -1.87 -8.46 -6.93
CA PRO A 291 -1.01 -9.22 -7.82
C PRO A 291 -1.60 -9.31 -9.25
N GLU A 292 -1.83 -8.18 -9.86
CA GLU A 292 -2.43 -8.07 -11.17
C GLU A 292 -1.92 -6.85 -11.94
N LEU A 293 -1.96 -6.94 -13.26
CA LEU A 293 -1.60 -5.82 -14.11
C LEU A 293 -2.63 -4.68 -13.99
N PRO A 294 -2.18 -3.41 -14.07
CA PRO A 294 -3.10 -2.28 -14.10
C PRO A 294 -4.02 -2.35 -15.30
N ILE A 295 -5.19 -1.75 -15.19
CA ILE A 295 -6.11 -1.67 -16.31
C ILE A 295 -5.71 -0.53 -17.25
N SER A 296 -5.79 -0.79 -18.55
CA SER A 296 -5.61 0.24 -19.58
C SER A 296 -6.94 0.94 -19.91
N PHE A 297 -7.99 0.16 -20.11
CA PHE A 297 -9.34 0.67 -20.40
C PHE A 297 -10.41 -0.40 -20.14
N ILE A 298 -11.66 0.03 -20.13
CA ILE A 298 -12.82 -0.85 -20.10
C ILE A 298 -13.57 -0.71 -21.43
N LYS A 299 -13.70 -1.83 -22.18
CA LYS A 299 -14.43 -1.88 -23.44
C LYS A 299 -15.60 -2.86 -23.34
N ASP A 300 -16.80 -2.41 -23.67
CA ASP A 300 -18.02 -3.23 -23.62
C ASP A 300 -18.25 -3.94 -22.28
N GLY A 301 -17.85 -3.30 -21.17
CA GLY A 301 -17.92 -3.85 -19.85
C GLY A 301 -16.85 -4.93 -19.53
N LYS A 302 -15.86 -5.12 -20.41
CA LYS A 302 -14.70 -6.00 -20.19
C LYS A 302 -13.47 -5.18 -19.86
N ILE A 303 -12.68 -5.69 -18.94
CA ILE A 303 -11.44 -5.06 -18.50
C ILE A 303 -10.32 -5.47 -19.47
N ASN A 304 -9.56 -4.48 -19.93
CA ASN A 304 -8.32 -4.67 -20.68
C ASN A 304 -7.15 -4.22 -19.80
N ARG A 305 -6.15 -5.09 -19.67
CA ARG A 305 -4.98 -4.85 -18.86
C ARG A 305 -3.84 -4.29 -19.68
N MET A 306 -2.93 -3.58 -18.99
CA MET A 306 -1.71 -3.08 -19.63
C MET A 306 -0.71 -4.19 -19.81
N ASP A 307 -0.09 -4.25 -20.98
CA ASP A 307 1.07 -5.07 -21.25
C ASP A 307 2.33 -4.20 -21.10
N ASN A 308 2.89 -4.18 -19.89
CA ASN A 308 4.09 -3.39 -19.59
C ASN A 308 5.05 -4.22 -18.74
N ILE A 309 6.30 -4.30 -19.18
CA ILE A 309 7.33 -5.13 -18.54
C ILE A 309 7.60 -4.74 -17.08
N HIS A 310 7.56 -3.46 -16.75
CA HIS A 310 7.75 -3.00 -15.37
C HIS A 310 6.60 -3.43 -14.44
N GLU A 311 5.39 -3.51 -14.99
CA GLU A 311 4.24 -4.00 -14.23
C GLU A 311 4.23 -5.52 -14.13
N GLN A 312 4.55 -6.24 -15.22
CA GLN A 312 4.64 -7.71 -15.22
C GLN A 312 5.63 -8.22 -14.17
N TYR A 313 6.81 -7.61 -14.09
CA TYR A 313 7.83 -7.99 -13.10
C TYR A 313 7.31 -7.89 -11.65
N LYS A 314 6.49 -6.88 -11.35
CA LYS A 314 5.93 -6.67 -10.00
C LYS A 314 4.82 -7.66 -9.64
N VAL A 315 4.10 -8.22 -10.60
CA VAL A 315 2.95 -9.09 -10.32
C VAL A 315 3.33 -10.30 -9.46
N GLU A 316 4.45 -10.95 -9.77
CA GLU A 316 4.92 -12.09 -8.96
C GLU A 316 5.35 -11.67 -7.55
N ILE A 317 5.95 -10.50 -7.42
CA ILE A 317 6.32 -9.93 -6.12
C ILE A 317 5.07 -9.63 -5.30
N TYR A 318 4.08 -8.95 -5.88
CA TYR A 318 2.80 -8.65 -5.22
C TYR A 318 2.05 -9.92 -4.81
N LYS A 319 2.17 -11.00 -5.58
CA LYS A 319 1.58 -12.30 -5.24
C LYS A 319 2.18 -12.86 -3.94
N ILE A 320 3.50 -12.82 -3.81
CA ILE A 320 4.19 -13.27 -2.60
C ILE A 320 3.80 -12.37 -1.41
N ILE A 321 3.92 -11.05 -1.57
CA ILE A 321 3.60 -10.07 -0.53
C ILE A 321 2.16 -10.28 -0.04
N SER A 322 1.19 -10.27 -0.95
CA SER A 322 -0.23 -10.41 -0.61
C SER A 322 -0.57 -11.75 0.05
N GLN A 323 0.11 -12.83 -0.32
CA GLN A 323 -0.04 -14.12 0.35
C GLN A 323 0.39 -14.03 1.81
N PHE A 324 1.54 -13.42 2.09
CA PHE A 324 2.07 -13.34 3.45
C PHE A 324 1.36 -12.29 4.31
N GLU A 325 0.76 -11.27 3.74
CA GLU A 325 -0.18 -10.38 4.41
C GLU A 325 -1.43 -11.11 4.90
N LEU A 326 -1.96 -11.98 4.05
CA LEU A 326 -3.10 -12.83 4.42
C LEU A 326 -2.71 -13.87 5.48
N GLU A 327 -1.50 -14.43 5.39
CA GLU A 327 -1.00 -15.36 6.41
C GLU A 327 -0.81 -14.70 7.76
N PHE A 328 -0.25 -13.48 7.80
CA PHE A 328 -0.19 -12.68 9.04
C PHE A 328 -1.56 -12.52 9.67
N SER A 329 -2.54 -12.13 8.88
CA SER A 329 -3.91 -11.90 9.36
C SER A 329 -4.56 -13.17 9.90
N LYS A 330 -4.33 -14.32 9.23
CA LYS A 330 -4.77 -15.64 9.71
C LYS A 330 -4.08 -16.03 11.02
N ASP A 331 -2.75 -15.89 11.07
CA ASP A 331 -1.96 -16.21 12.26
C ASP A 331 -2.39 -15.36 13.45
N LEU A 332 -2.70 -14.07 13.23
CA LEU A 332 -3.22 -13.17 14.26
C LEU A 332 -4.60 -13.64 14.76
N ILE A 333 -5.54 -13.88 13.85
CA ILE A 333 -6.88 -14.32 14.18
C ILE A 333 -6.84 -15.67 14.91
N LEU A 334 -6.05 -16.63 14.44
CA LEU A 334 -5.88 -17.94 15.08
C LEU A 334 -5.22 -17.83 16.46
N THR A 335 -4.32 -16.88 16.67
CA THR A 335 -3.61 -16.69 17.94
C THR A 335 -4.50 -16.07 19.00
N PHE A 336 -5.34 -15.11 18.63
CA PHE A 336 -6.16 -14.35 19.57
C PHE A 336 -7.63 -14.79 19.58
N GLY A 337 -8.08 -15.62 18.64
CA GLY A 337 -9.44 -16.17 18.60
C GLY A 337 -10.50 -15.08 18.52
N ASP A 338 -11.39 -15.05 19.53
CA ASP A 338 -12.47 -14.09 19.59
C ASP A 338 -12.07 -12.69 20.04
N PHE A 339 -10.82 -12.52 20.48
CA PHE A 339 -10.30 -11.22 20.86
C PHE A 339 -9.91 -10.44 19.61
N ARG A 340 -10.57 -9.30 19.39
CA ARG A 340 -10.20 -8.37 18.33
C ARG A 340 -8.99 -7.55 18.73
N ILE A 341 -7.95 -7.69 17.98
CA ILE A 341 -6.75 -6.85 18.13
C ILE A 341 -6.89 -5.62 17.23
N PHE A 342 -6.82 -4.46 17.84
CA PHE A 342 -6.85 -3.18 17.12
C PHE A 342 -5.43 -2.64 17.03
N PHE A 343 -4.94 -2.50 15.81
CA PHE A 343 -3.68 -1.80 15.59
C PHE A 343 -3.92 -0.31 15.42
N ARG A 344 -3.23 0.48 16.21
CA ARG A 344 -3.25 1.93 16.06
C ARG A 344 -2.52 2.32 14.78
N SER A 345 -3.13 3.19 14.00
CA SER A 345 -2.60 3.59 12.70
C SER A 345 -1.23 4.27 12.79
N ASP A 346 -1.00 5.08 13.83
CA ASP A 346 0.27 5.75 14.07
C ASP A 346 1.42 4.76 14.34
N GLU A 347 1.15 3.67 15.07
CA GLU A 347 2.14 2.63 15.31
C GLU A 347 2.47 1.85 14.02
N VAL A 348 1.47 1.52 13.22
CA VAL A 348 1.68 0.86 11.92
C VAL A 348 2.52 1.74 10.99
N VAL A 349 2.18 3.04 10.91
CA VAL A 349 2.95 4.00 10.11
C VAL A 349 4.37 4.15 10.65
N ARG A 350 4.55 4.18 11.97
CA ARG A 350 5.87 4.25 12.61
C ARG A 350 6.76 3.05 12.25
N ILE A 351 6.20 1.85 12.26
CA ILE A 351 6.95 0.63 11.89
C ILE A 351 7.43 0.70 10.44
N ILE A 352 6.56 1.13 9.53
CA ILE A 352 6.90 1.27 8.11
C ILE A 352 7.89 2.43 7.89
N ASN A 353 7.71 3.56 8.58
CA ASN A 353 8.64 4.67 8.50
C ASN A 353 10.02 4.30 9.08
N TYR A 354 10.06 3.47 10.12
CA TYR A 354 11.32 2.94 10.62
C TYR A 354 12.06 2.11 9.56
N PHE A 355 11.35 1.28 8.79
CA PHE A 355 11.92 0.59 7.64
C PHE A 355 12.47 1.59 6.60
N ILE A 356 11.69 2.60 6.24
CA ILE A 356 12.08 3.62 5.25
C ILE A 356 13.34 4.38 5.68
N ASP A 357 13.45 4.71 6.97
CA ASP A 357 14.61 5.42 7.53
C ASP A 357 15.87 4.53 7.63
N ASN A 358 15.70 3.21 7.68
CA ASN A 358 16.77 2.25 7.90
C ASN A 358 16.99 1.28 6.74
N ILE A 359 16.76 1.75 5.52
CA ILE A 359 16.99 0.98 4.29
C ILE A 359 18.47 0.63 4.17
N ASP A 360 18.76 -0.66 4.13
CA ASP A 360 20.12 -1.18 3.99
C ASP A 360 20.45 -1.64 2.57
N TYR A 361 21.63 -2.23 2.40
CA TYR A 361 22.07 -2.75 1.11
C TYR A 361 21.17 -3.88 0.59
N LYS A 362 20.68 -4.76 1.47
CA LYS A 362 19.81 -5.88 1.10
C LYS A 362 18.47 -5.36 0.57
N ASP A 363 17.87 -4.38 1.25
CA ASP A 363 16.63 -3.75 0.78
C ASP A 363 16.82 -3.11 -0.59
N ARG A 364 17.90 -2.33 -0.76
CA ARG A 364 18.21 -1.68 -2.04
C ARG A 364 18.40 -2.68 -3.16
N TYR A 365 18.98 -3.84 -2.88
CA TYR A 365 19.16 -4.91 -3.85
C TYR A 365 17.83 -5.45 -4.35
N TYR A 366 16.88 -5.71 -3.46
CA TYR A 366 15.56 -6.22 -3.84
C TYR A 366 14.70 -5.16 -4.54
N PHE A 367 14.81 -3.90 -4.16
CA PHE A 367 14.05 -2.80 -4.76
C PHE A 367 14.70 -2.16 -5.99
N LYS A 368 15.89 -2.60 -6.42
CA LYS A 368 16.64 -1.94 -7.50
C LYS A 368 15.90 -1.83 -8.83
N ASP A 369 15.09 -2.84 -9.14
CA ASP A 369 14.33 -2.95 -10.39
C ASP A 369 12.83 -2.72 -10.20
N ILE A 370 12.43 -2.20 -9.03
CA ILE A 370 11.04 -1.86 -8.74
C ILE A 370 10.79 -0.41 -9.13
N TYR A 371 9.90 -0.26 -10.10
CA TYR A 371 9.49 1.03 -10.63
C TYR A 371 8.03 1.30 -10.32
N HIS A 372 7.73 2.54 -9.95
CA HIS A 372 6.37 3.04 -9.77
C HIS A 372 5.99 3.95 -10.93
N SER A 373 4.74 3.89 -11.37
CA SER A 373 4.23 4.78 -12.39
C SER A 373 3.81 6.11 -11.80
N GLU A 374 4.44 7.21 -12.22
CA GLU A 374 4.06 8.56 -11.80
C GLU A 374 2.75 9.05 -12.42
N ASN A 375 2.35 8.48 -13.56
CA ASN A 375 1.16 8.92 -14.26
C ASN A 375 0.14 7.79 -14.48
N SER A 376 -1.11 8.17 -14.66
CA SER A 376 -2.21 7.23 -14.87
C SER A 376 -2.14 6.47 -16.19
N ALA A 377 -1.36 6.95 -17.16
CA ALA A 377 -1.12 6.29 -18.44
C ALA A 377 0.00 5.25 -18.38
N HIS A 378 0.70 5.13 -17.25
CA HIS A 378 1.84 4.21 -17.06
C HIS A 378 2.92 4.36 -18.13
N THR A 379 3.23 5.60 -18.51
CA THR A 379 4.28 5.93 -19.48
C THR A 379 5.53 6.52 -18.81
N LYS A 380 5.41 6.98 -17.58
CA LYS A 380 6.51 7.56 -16.81
C LYS A 380 6.72 6.77 -15.53
N TYR A 381 7.91 6.23 -15.36
CA TYR A 381 8.29 5.39 -14.25
C TYR A 381 9.44 5.98 -13.45
N VAL A 382 9.33 5.91 -12.13
CA VAL A 382 10.39 6.26 -11.18
C VAL A 382 10.70 5.07 -10.29
N ARG A 383 11.94 4.95 -9.84
CA ARG A 383 12.31 3.94 -8.87
C ARG A 383 11.71 4.26 -7.50
N ILE A 384 11.27 3.24 -6.79
CA ILE A 384 10.75 3.42 -5.41
C ILE A 384 11.82 4.00 -4.50
N PHE A 385 13.06 3.52 -4.63
CA PHE A 385 14.22 4.13 -3.98
C PHE A 385 15.19 4.65 -5.02
N ASN A 386 15.55 5.93 -4.93
CA ASN A 386 16.63 6.49 -5.73
C ASN A 386 17.91 5.75 -5.38
N GLN A 387 18.47 5.02 -6.34
CA GLN A 387 19.71 4.27 -6.14
C GLN A 387 20.93 5.17 -6.05
N CYS A 388 20.79 6.40 -6.51
CA CYS A 388 21.91 7.27 -6.80
C CYS A 388 22.55 7.86 -5.58
N ALA A 389 23.75 8.24 -5.75
CA ALA A 389 24.59 9.15 -4.96
C ALA A 389 24.63 8.83 -3.45
N SER A 390 23.47 8.48 -2.85
CA SER A 390 23.35 8.40 -1.40
C SER A 390 23.95 7.13 -0.77
N ALA A 391 24.05 5.98 -1.46
CA ALA A 391 24.59 4.78 -0.81
C ALA A 391 26.11 4.86 -0.69
N THR A 392 26.81 5.18 -1.77
CA THR A 392 28.25 5.43 -1.73
C THR A 392 28.56 6.76 -1.04
N ASP A 393 27.73 7.78 -1.22
CA ASP A 393 27.96 9.09 -0.61
C ASP A 393 27.48 9.15 0.83
N SER A 394 26.39 8.48 1.22
CA SER A 394 26.02 8.37 2.64
C SER A 394 26.97 7.46 3.41
N VAL A 395 27.44 6.37 2.81
CA VAL A 395 28.50 5.55 3.42
C VAL A 395 29.82 6.34 3.49
N ARG A 396 30.23 6.99 2.41
CA ARG A 396 31.44 7.86 2.40
C ARG A 396 31.30 9.05 3.34
N ASN A 397 30.10 9.60 3.49
CA ASN A 397 29.83 10.73 4.38
C ASN A 397 29.47 10.29 5.79
N SER A 398 29.21 9.00 6.04
CA SER A 398 28.98 8.52 7.41
C SER A 398 30.19 8.76 8.29
N LEU A 399 29.94 9.21 9.51
CA LEU A 399 31.00 9.47 10.48
C LEU A 399 31.84 8.20 10.70
N SER A 400 31.21 7.04 10.77
CA SER A 400 31.86 5.74 10.95
C SER A 400 32.81 5.38 9.81
N TYR A 401 32.39 5.60 8.56
CA TYR A 401 33.24 5.37 7.39
C TYR A 401 34.45 6.32 7.36
N ARG A 402 34.21 7.62 7.63
CA ARG A 402 35.28 8.63 7.69
C ARG A 402 36.27 8.34 8.81
N ILE A 403 35.80 7.89 9.97
CA ILE A 403 36.65 7.44 11.07
C ILE A 403 37.43 6.20 10.65
N GLY A 404 36.75 5.18 10.10
CA GLY A 404 37.41 3.94 9.62
C GLY A 404 38.49 4.22 8.58
N LEU A 405 38.23 5.11 7.60
CA LEU A 405 39.21 5.54 6.62
C LEU A 405 40.41 6.25 7.25
N ARG A 406 40.19 7.15 8.21
CA ARG A 406 41.27 7.83 8.93
C ARG A 406 42.13 6.85 9.76
N ILE A 407 41.51 5.85 10.39
CA ILE A 407 42.23 4.81 11.12
C ILE A 407 43.09 3.99 10.15
N MET A 408 42.51 3.52 9.01
CA MET A 408 43.26 2.74 8.01
C MET A 408 44.38 3.54 7.34
N GLN A 409 44.22 4.84 7.18
CA GLN A 409 45.25 5.73 6.63
C GLN A 409 46.31 6.14 7.66
N SER A 410 46.09 5.88 8.95
CA SER A 410 47.05 6.26 10.00
C SER A 410 48.32 5.46 9.84
N LYS A 411 49.45 6.13 10.07
CA LYS A 411 50.78 5.48 10.06
C LYS A 411 50.87 4.37 11.12
N THR A 412 50.15 4.51 12.24
CA THR A 412 50.10 3.55 13.33
C THR A 412 49.40 2.26 12.90
N PHE A 413 48.27 2.34 12.19
CA PHE A 413 47.52 1.17 11.71
C PHE A 413 48.30 0.42 10.61
N LYS A 414 48.97 1.14 9.73
CA LYS A 414 49.85 0.54 8.72
C LYS A 414 51.04 -0.21 9.36
N LYS A 415 51.56 0.31 10.47
CA LYS A 415 52.63 -0.34 11.24
C LYS A 415 52.14 -1.64 11.94
N ILE A 416 50.91 -1.65 12.42
CA ILE A 416 50.31 -2.85 13.05
C ILE A 416 50.10 -3.97 12.01
N LEU A 417 49.65 -3.64 10.80
CA LEU A 417 49.46 -4.61 9.72
C LEU A 417 50.75 -5.17 9.11
N THR A 418 51.89 -4.55 9.39
CA THR A 418 53.24 -4.99 8.91
C THR A 418 54.06 -5.69 10.00
N LEU A 419 53.50 -5.93 11.19
CA LEU A 419 54.19 -6.74 12.18
C LEU A 419 54.07 -8.22 11.78
N PRO A 420 55.18 -8.95 11.73
CA PRO A 420 55.14 -10.40 11.49
C PRO A 420 54.45 -11.08 12.67
N PHE A 421 53.54 -11.99 12.34
CA PHE A 421 52.89 -12.90 13.28
C PHE A 421 53.92 -13.88 13.82
#